data_499da45210099fcd2c8e6d1a35e3b5fa
#
_entry.id   499da45210099fcd2c8e6d1a35e3b5fa
#
_cell.length_a   1.000
_cell.length_b   1.000
_cell.length_c   1.000
_cell.angle_alpha   90.00
_cell.angle_beta   90.00
_cell.angle_gamma   90.00
#
_symmetry.space_group_name_H-M   'P 1'
#
loop_
_entity.id
_entity.type
_entity.pdbx_description
1 polymer ?
#
loop_
_entity_poly.entity_id
_entity_poly.type
_entity_poly.pdbx_seq_one_letter_code
_entity_poly.pdbx_strand_id
1 'polypeptide(L)'
;MMSDPNTHIEGASAIDLAHDREVISAFIEEVISKTEQAGFGSSAVFAIRLAIEEAITNAFEHGHEGLDDALTIRVEHRVTPNILEIAVEDQGPGFKPEDLPDPTLLENLSKPSGRGVMLMKAYMSEVSFNPKGNRVRMRYYNPDA
;
A
#
# COMPACT_ATOMS: atom_id res chain seq x y z
N MET A 1 6.38 -19.58 -5.95
CA MET A 1 5.45 -19.13 -6.99
C MET A 1 5.07 -17.67 -6.74
N MET A 2 5.20 -16.84 -7.74
CA MET A 2 4.84 -15.43 -7.61
C MET A 2 3.33 -15.28 -7.59
N SER A 3 2.85 -14.49 -6.63
CA SER A 3 1.42 -14.20 -6.54
C SER A 3 1.00 -13.21 -7.62
N ASP A 4 -0.13 -13.49 -8.25
CA ASP A 4 -0.74 -12.56 -9.19
C ASP A 4 -1.24 -11.33 -8.42
N PRO A 5 -0.84 -10.09 -8.81
CA PRO A 5 -1.31 -8.87 -8.15
C PRO A 5 -2.84 -8.69 -8.18
N ASN A 6 -3.53 -9.38 -9.10
CA ASN A 6 -5.00 -9.36 -9.17
C ASN A 6 -5.64 -10.33 -8.20
N THR A 7 -4.88 -11.28 -7.65
CA THR A 7 -5.43 -12.33 -6.79
C THR A 7 -5.55 -11.81 -5.36
N HIS A 8 -6.67 -12.13 -4.71
CA HIS A 8 -6.84 -11.83 -3.30
C HIS A 8 -5.78 -12.55 -2.47
N ILE A 9 -5.36 -11.93 -1.38
CA ILE A 9 -4.40 -12.52 -0.46
C ILE A 9 -5.12 -13.59 0.34
N GLU A 10 -4.70 -14.84 0.20
CA GLU A 10 -5.30 -15.97 0.90
C GLU A 10 -5.13 -15.81 2.41
N GLY A 11 -6.21 -15.98 3.15
CA GLY A 11 -6.20 -15.85 4.60
C GLY A 11 -6.14 -14.41 5.11
N ALA A 12 -6.26 -13.42 4.24
CA ALA A 12 -6.20 -12.02 4.62
C ALA A 12 -7.52 -11.53 5.20
N SER A 13 -7.41 -10.52 6.07
CA SER A 13 -8.55 -9.70 6.47
C SER A 13 -8.78 -8.65 5.38
N ALA A 14 -10.04 -8.40 5.04
CA ALA A 14 -10.40 -7.44 4.01
C ALA A 14 -11.41 -6.44 4.56
N ILE A 15 -11.20 -5.16 4.27
CA ILE A 15 -12.15 -4.11 4.64
C ILE A 15 -12.32 -3.12 3.51
N ASP A 16 -13.46 -2.43 3.51
CA ASP A 16 -13.69 -1.27 2.67
C ASP A 16 -13.41 -0.05 3.55
N LEU A 17 -12.32 0.65 3.26
CA LEU A 17 -11.83 1.74 4.08
C LEU A 17 -12.39 3.07 3.58
N ALA A 18 -13.05 3.80 4.47
CA ALA A 18 -13.61 5.10 4.15
C ALA A 18 -12.52 6.18 4.13
N HIS A 19 -12.73 7.21 3.32
CA HIS A 19 -11.85 8.38 3.28
C HIS A 19 -12.11 9.28 4.49
N ASP A 20 -11.70 8.79 5.66
CA ASP A 20 -11.89 9.44 6.95
C ASP A 20 -10.61 9.29 7.76
N ARG A 21 -10.06 10.42 8.20
CA ARG A 21 -8.76 10.43 8.89
C ARG A 21 -8.71 9.52 10.10
N GLU A 22 -9.77 9.54 10.93
CA GLU A 22 -9.80 8.73 12.15
C GLU A 22 -9.91 7.24 11.84
N VAL A 23 -10.72 6.90 10.84
CA VAL A 23 -10.88 5.51 10.39
C VAL A 23 -9.58 4.99 9.82
N ILE A 24 -8.92 5.78 8.97
CA ILE A 24 -7.64 5.41 8.36
C ILE A 24 -6.57 5.22 9.44
N SER A 25 -6.48 6.16 10.37
CA SER A 25 -5.50 6.09 11.46
C SER A 25 -5.71 4.86 12.33
N ALA A 26 -6.96 4.55 12.68
CA ALA A 26 -7.30 3.38 13.48
C ALA A 26 -6.91 2.09 12.75
N PHE A 27 -7.16 2.02 11.45
CA PHE A 27 -6.80 0.86 10.64
C PHE A 27 -5.28 0.66 10.59
N ILE A 28 -4.53 1.73 10.35
CA ILE A 28 -3.07 1.66 10.29
C ILE A 28 -2.51 1.19 11.64
N GLU A 29 -3.03 1.73 12.76
CA GLU A 29 -2.58 1.32 14.09
C GLU A 29 -2.90 -0.14 14.37
N GLU A 30 -4.02 -0.65 13.88
CA GLU A 30 -4.36 -2.07 14.00
C GLU A 30 -3.34 -2.95 13.29
N VAL A 31 -2.99 -2.61 12.04
CA VAL A 31 -2.00 -3.36 11.27
C VAL A 31 -0.63 -3.29 11.96
N ILE A 32 -0.23 -2.11 12.40
CA ILE A 32 1.06 -1.92 13.09
C ILE A 32 1.13 -2.74 14.38
N SER A 33 0.04 -2.74 15.16
CA SER A 33 -0.02 -3.54 16.38
C SER A 33 0.17 -5.03 16.09
N LYS A 34 -0.49 -5.55 15.07
CA LYS A 34 -0.33 -6.95 14.65
C LYS A 34 1.09 -7.24 14.22
N THR A 35 1.72 -6.29 13.53
CA THR A 35 3.08 -6.41 13.03
C THR A 35 4.08 -6.48 14.19
N GLU A 36 3.90 -5.61 15.18
CA GLU A 36 4.73 -5.63 16.39
C GLU A 36 4.56 -6.93 17.18
N GLN A 37 3.32 -7.39 17.34
CA GLN A 37 3.02 -8.63 18.06
C GLN A 37 3.60 -9.85 17.34
N ALA A 38 3.74 -9.79 16.03
CA ALA A 38 4.33 -10.86 15.22
C ALA A 38 5.85 -10.90 15.30
N GLY A 39 6.48 -9.92 15.96
CA GLY A 39 7.92 -9.92 16.17
C GLY A 39 8.74 -9.09 15.20
N PHE A 40 8.11 -8.21 14.45
CA PHE A 40 8.84 -7.29 13.56
C PHE A 40 9.50 -6.19 14.40
N GLY A 41 10.75 -5.88 14.07
CA GLY A 41 11.51 -4.85 14.77
C GLY A 41 11.09 -3.43 14.41
N SER A 42 11.62 -2.45 15.15
CA SER A 42 11.23 -1.05 14.99
C SER A 42 11.51 -0.48 13.60
N SER A 43 12.61 -0.87 12.97
CA SER A 43 12.92 -0.43 11.60
C SER A 43 11.91 -0.96 10.60
N ALA A 44 11.51 -2.23 10.75
CA ALA A 44 10.50 -2.84 9.90
C ALA A 44 9.15 -2.14 10.09
N VAL A 45 8.76 -1.90 11.33
CA VAL A 45 7.49 -1.22 11.65
C VAL A 45 7.45 0.17 11.04
N PHE A 46 8.54 0.92 11.12
CA PHE A 46 8.64 2.26 10.51
C PHE A 46 8.44 2.19 9.00
N ALA A 47 9.16 1.28 8.34
CA ALA A 47 9.09 1.11 6.88
C ALA A 47 7.68 0.72 6.43
N ILE A 48 7.08 -0.24 7.14
CA ILE A 48 5.73 -0.72 6.84
C ILE A 48 4.70 0.39 7.01
N ARG A 49 4.77 1.15 8.11
CA ARG A 49 3.86 2.27 8.35
C ARG A 49 3.92 3.27 7.20
N LEU A 50 5.12 3.67 6.82
CA LEU A 50 5.30 4.65 5.76
C LEU A 50 4.72 4.16 4.43
N ALA A 51 5.00 2.91 4.08
CA ALA A 51 4.50 2.34 2.83
C ALA A 51 2.97 2.24 2.81
N ILE A 52 2.36 1.85 3.92
CA ILE A 52 0.90 1.77 4.02
C ILE A 52 0.28 3.15 3.90
N GLU A 53 0.83 4.15 4.59
CA GLU A 53 0.34 5.53 4.50
C GLU A 53 0.39 6.04 3.06
N GLU A 54 1.49 5.78 2.35
CA GLU A 54 1.63 6.20 0.97
C GLU A 54 0.66 5.49 0.03
N ALA A 55 0.46 4.18 0.23
CA ALA A 55 -0.48 3.42 -0.60
C ALA A 55 -1.92 3.91 -0.42
N ILE A 56 -2.33 4.19 0.81
CA ILE A 56 -3.67 4.70 1.11
C ILE A 56 -3.84 6.11 0.56
N THR A 57 -2.86 6.97 0.78
CA THR A 57 -2.87 8.34 0.25
C THR A 57 -2.98 8.34 -1.27
N ASN A 58 -2.18 7.51 -1.95
CA ASN A 58 -2.23 7.40 -3.40
C ASN A 58 -3.60 6.94 -3.89
N ALA A 59 -4.21 5.97 -3.20
CA ALA A 59 -5.52 5.46 -3.58
C ALA A 59 -6.59 6.55 -3.51
N PHE A 60 -6.65 7.31 -2.41
CA PHE A 60 -7.66 8.34 -2.23
C PHE A 60 -7.37 9.62 -3.03
N GLU A 61 -6.14 10.10 -3.03
CA GLU A 61 -5.81 11.38 -3.64
C GLU A 61 -5.56 11.30 -5.14
N HIS A 62 -4.96 10.20 -5.60
CA HIS A 62 -4.63 10.02 -7.01
C HIS A 62 -5.55 9.04 -7.72
N GLY A 63 -5.82 7.89 -7.11
CA GLY A 63 -6.73 6.90 -7.68
C GLY A 63 -8.15 7.42 -7.82
N HIS A 64 -8.62 8.16 -6.82
CA HIS A 64 -9.99 8.72 -6.81
C HIS A 64 -10.03 10.19 -7.24
N GLU A 65 -8.99 10.70 -7.87
CA GLU A 65 -8.99 12.09 -8.36
C GLU A 65 -10.18 12.33 -9.27
N GLY A 66 -10.97 13.35 -8.95
CA GLY A 66 -12.17 13.67 -9.71
C GLY A 66 -13.37 12.77 -9.46
N LEU A 67 -13.25 11.80 -8.56
CA LEU A 67 -14.34 10.90 -8.21
C LEU A 67 -15.03 11.34 -6.91
N ASP A 68 -16.15 10.70 -6.59
CA ASP A 68 -16.91 10.99 -5.37
C ASP A 68 -16.07 10.68 -4.12
N ASP A 69 -16.00 11.62 -3.19
CA ASP A 69 -15.27 11.44 -1.92
C ASP A 69 -15.85 10.35 -1.02
N ALA A 70 -17.10 9.93 -1.29
CA ALA A 70 -17.73 8.85 -0.53
C ALA A 70 -17.25 7.45 -0.92
N LEU A 71 -16.49 7.33 -2.02
CA LEU A 71 -15.97 6.04 -2.43
C LEU A 71 -14.94 5.52 -1.44
N THR A 72 -15.05 4.22 -1.14
CA THR A 72 -14.09 3.52 -0.29
C THR A 72 -12.98 2.91 -1.12
N ILE A 73 -11.89 2.56 -0.46
CA ILE A 73 -10.84 1.71 -1.04
C ILE A 73 -10.92 0.35 -0.36
N ARG A 74 -10.54 -0.69 -1.08
CA ARG A 74 -10.49 -2.03 -0.51
C ARG A 74 -9.06 -2.33 -0.05
N VAL A 75 -8.94 -2.74 1.21
CA VAL A 75 -7.62 -3.08 1.78
C VAL A 75 -7.67 -4.50 2.32
N GLU A 76 -6.71 -5.30 1.88
CA GLU A 76 -6.52 -6.65 2.38
C GLU A 76 -5.15 -6.73 3.06
N HIS A 77 -5.07 -7.41 4.21
CA HIS A 77 -3.77 -7.58 4.85
C HIS A 77 -3.68 -8.90 5.59
N ARG A 78 -2.46 -9.39 5.72
CA ARG A 78 -2.15 -10.62 6.43
C ARG A 78 -0.77 -10.45 7.08
N VAL A 79 -0.68 -10.77 8.36
CA VAL A 79 0.58 -10.71 9.10
C VAL A 79 0.89 -12.08 9.69
N THR A 80 2.10 -12.56 9.43
CA THR A 80 2.65 -13.76 10.06
C THR A 80 4.02 -13.39 10.65
N PRO A 81 4.64 -14.25 11.48
CA PRO A 81 6.00 -13.94 11.96
C PRO A 81 7.03 -13.74 10.85
N ASN A 82 6.77 -14.27 9.66
CA ASN A 82 7.72 -14.23 8.54
C ASN A 82 7.47 -13.09 7.56
N ILE A 83 6.21 -12.67 7.40
CA ILE A 83 5.86 -11.73 6.32
C ILE A 83 4.62 -10.91 6.67
N LEU A 84 4.65 -9.66 6.25
CA LEU A 84 3.44 -8.83 6.16
C LEU A 84 3.09 -8.71 4.67
N GLU A 85 1.83 -8.94 4.33
CA GLU A 85 1.29 -8.72 2.99
C GLU A 85 0.13 -7.75 3.10
N ILE A 86 0.07 -6.77 2.21
CA ILE A 86 -1.03 -5.83 2.14
C ILE A 86 -1.31 -5.47 0.68
N ALA A 87 -2.59 -5.33 0.35
CA ALA A 87 -3.02 -4.88 -0.97
C ALA A 87 -4.04 -3.75 -0.79
N VAL A 88 -3.88 -2.71 -1.58
CA VAL A 88 -4.76 -1.54 -1.58
C VAL A 88 -5.30 -1.35 -2.98
N GLU A 89 -6.62 -1.35 -3.11
CA GLU A 89 -7.30 -1.22 -4.39
C GLU A 89 -8.26 -0.05 -4.36
N ASP A 90 -8.11 0.88 -5.32
CA ASP A 90 -9.04 2.00 -5.47
C ASP A 90 -10.06 1.71 -6.58
N GLN A 91 -11.06 2.59 -6.69
CA GLN A 91 -12.15 2.44 -7.68
C GLN A 91 -11.92 3.34 -8.90
N GLY A 92 -10.72 3.87 -9.06
CA GLY A 92 -10.39 4.75 -10.16
C GLY A 92 -10.04 4.00 -11.44
N PRO A 93 -9.73 4.75 -12.50
CA PRO A 93 -9.38 4.16 -13.80
C PRO A 93 -8.03 3.46 -13.80
N GLY A 94 -7.22 3.65 -12.76
CA GLY A 94 -5.88 3.08 -12.69
C GLY A 94 -4.87 3.87 -13.50
N PHE A 95 -3.67 3.34 -13.53
CA PHE A 95 -2.56 3.87 -14.34
C PHE A 95 -1.67 2.70 -14.75
N LYS A 96 -0.82 2.95 -15.74
CA LYS A 96 0.20 1.96 -16.10
C LYS A 96 1.47 2.34 -15.35
N PRO A 97 2.07 1.43 -14.57
CA PRO A 97 3.28 1.74 -13.81
C PRO A 97 4.42 2.27 -14.67
N GLU A 98 4.54 1.80 -15.91
CA GLU A 98 5.56 2.27 -16.86
C GLU A 98 5.35 3.70 -17.33
N ASP A 99 4.14 4.25 -17.17
CA ASP A 99 3.82 5.63 -17.57
C ASP A 99 4.06 6.62 -16.43
N LEU A 100 4.46 6.14 -15.25
CA LEU A 100 4.77 7.03 -14.14
C LEU A 100 6.02 7.85 -14.45
N PRO A 101 6.02 9.14 -14.07
CA PRO A 101 7.23 9.96 -14.24
C PRO A 101 8.37 9.39 -13.39
N ASP A 102 9.60 9.54 -13.91
CA ASP A 102 10.79 9.18 -13.14
C ASP A 102 10.94 10.17 -11.97
N PRO A 103 10.81 9.72 -10.71
CA PRO A 103 10.88 10.64 -9.58
C PRO A 103 12.27 11.19 -9.31
N THR A 104 13.31 10.65 -9.98
CA THR A 104 14.68 11.16 -9.84
C THR A 104 14.95 12.38 -10.71
N LEU A 105 14.08 12.66 -11.70
CA LEU A 105 14.21 13.86 -12.52
C LEU A 105 13.72 15.07 -11.75
N LEU A 106 14.42 16.20 -11.86
CA LEU A 106 14.07 17.43 -11.15
C LEU A 106 12.63 17.86 -11.36
N GLU A 107 12.14 17.76 -12.58
CA GLU A 107 10.78 18.14 -12.95
C GLU A 107 9.71 17.27 -12.30
N ASN A 108 10.07 16.09 -11.81
CA ASN A 108 9.14 15.14 -11.22
C ASN A 108 9.23 15.06 -9.70
N LEU A 109 10.17 15.75 -9.07
CA LEU A 109 10.37 15.68 -7.62
C LEU A 109 9.16 16.17 -6.81
N SER A 110 8.36 17.04 -7.39
CA SER A 110 7.17 17.56 -6.72
C SER A 110 5.90 16.74 -7.01
N LYS A 111 5.97 15.72 -7.85
CA LYS A 111 4.81 14.91 -8.22
C LYS A 111 4.56 13.83 -7.17
N PRO A 112 3.49 13.93 -6.35
CA PRO A 112 3.31 13.03 -5.20
C PRO A 112 3.21 11.56 -5.58
N SER A 113 2.47 11.22 -6.66
CA SER A 113 2.28 9.83 -7.07
C SER A 113 3.60 9.11 -7.39
N GLY A 114 4.50 9.79 -8.10
CA GLY A 114 5.81 9.23 -8.41
C GLY A 114 6.64 8.98 -7.16
N ARG A 115 6.63 9.95 -6.24
CA ARG A 115 7.37 9.83 -4.99
C ARG A 115 6.79 8.75 -4.07
N GLY A 116 5.45 8.65 -4.01
CA GLY A 116 4.79 7.64 -3.21
C GLY A 116 5.17 6.23 -3.64
N VAL A 117 5.15 5.96 -4.95
CA VAL A 117 5.54 4.67 -5.50
C VAL A 117 7.03 4.39 -5.22
N MET A 118 7.88 5.40 -5.38
CA MET A 118 9.32 5.26 -5.07
C MET A 118 9.54 4.88 -3.62
N LEU A 119 8.82 5.54 -2.68
CA LEU A 119 8.93 5.25 -1.26
C LEU A 119 8.47 3.83 -0.94
N MET A 120 7.34 3.39 -1.51
CA MET A 120 6.87 2.02 -1.34
C MET A 120 7.94 1.01 -1.77
N LYS A 121 8.51 1.22 -2.96
CA LYS A 121 9.55 0.31 -3.49
C LYS A 121 10.85 0.36 -2.67
N ALA A 122 11.17 1.52 -2.10
CA ALA A 122 12.38 1.68 -1.30
C ALA A 122 12.28 0.95 0.06
N TYR A 123 11.09 0.94 0.66
CA TYR A 123 10.91 0.41 2.02
C TYR A 123 10.37 -1.02 2.06
N MET A 124 9.62 -1.44 1.04
CA MET A 124 9.03 -2.79 1.04
C MET A 124 9.91 -3.78 0.29
N SER A 125 9.79 -5.05 0.65
CA SER A 125 10.56 -6.12 -0.01
C SER A 125 10.09 -6.34 -1.44
N GLU A 126 8.78 -6.27 -1.67
CA GLU A 126 8.18 -6.43 -2.99
C GLU A 126 7.01 -5.47 -3.14
N VAL A 127 6.88 -4.86 -4.32
CA VAL A 127 5.74 -4.02 -4.68
C VAL A 127 5.33 -4.39 -6.11
N SER A 128 4.07 -4.70 -6.30
CA SER A 128 3.54 -5.02 -7.64
C SER A 128 2.16 -4.40 -7.83
N PHE A 129 1.86 -4.03 -9.07
CA PHE A 129 0.57 -3.45 -9.46
C PHE A 129 -0.16 -4.41 -10.37
N ASN A 130 -1.51 -4.39 -10.31
CA ASN A 130 -2.30 -5.13 -11.29
C ASN A 130 -2.18 -4.46 -12.68
N PRO A 131 -2.61 -5.13 -13.76
CA PRO A 131 -2.50 -4.55 -15.10
C PRO A 131 -3.25 -3.23 -15.27
N LYS A 132 -4.36 -3.04 -14.56
CA LYS A 132 -5.13 -1.79 -14.61
C LYS A 132 -4.43 -0.67 -13.85
N GLY A 133 -3.59 -0.99 -12.85
CA GLY A 133 -2.88 -0.01 -12.07
C GLY A 133 -3.70 0.62 -10.94
N ASN A 134 -4.81 0.00 -10.53
CA ASN A 134 -5.63 0.48 -9.42
C ASN A 134 -5.52 -0.40 -8.17
N ARG A 135 -4.65 -1.40 -8.18
CA ARG A 135 -4.38 -2.25 -7.02
C ARG A 135 -2.89 -2.43 -6.87
N VAL A 136 -2.37 -2.07 -5.71
CA VAL A 136 -0.97 -2.29 -5.35
C VAL A 136 -0.92 -3.39 -4.29
N ARG A 137 0.01 -4.33 -4.47
CA ARG A 137 0.29 -5.38 -3.50
C ARG A 137 1.72 -5.22 -3.03
N MET A 138 1.89 -5.21 -1.70
CA MET A 138 3.20 -5.01 -1.07
C MET A 138 3.49 -6.13 -0.10
N ARG A 139 4.76 -6.52 -0.01
CA ARG A 139 5.24 -7.52 0.93
C ARG A 139 6.46 -7.02 1.66
N TYR A 140 6.54 -7.36 2.93
CA TYR A 140 7.72 -7.10 3.74
C TYR A 140 8.11 -8.38 4.46
N TYR A 141 9.28 -8.91 4.13
CA TYR A 141 9.81 -10.10 4.78
C TYR A 141 10.50 -9.71 6.07
N ASN A 142 10.12 -10.37 7.18
CA ASN A 142 10.69 -10.05 8.48
C ASN A 142 12.14 -10.58 8.55
N PRO A 143 13.14 -9.71 8.65
CA PRO A 143 14.54 -10.15 8.70
C PRO A 143 14.89 -10.86 10.00
N ASP A 144 14.07 -10.68 11.03
CA ASP A 144 14.29 -11.25 12.36
C ASP A 144 13.51 -12.55 12.60
N ALA A 145 12.85 -13.05 11.55
CA ALA A 145 12.05 -14.26 11.67
C ALA A 145 12.92 -15.52 11.77
#